data_4f00c483de4b7db466ee82356bd90196
#
_entry.id   4f00c483de4b7db466ee82356bd90196
#
_cell.length_a   1.000
_cell.length_b   1.000
_cell.length_c   1.000
_cell.angle_alpha   90.00
_cell.angle_beta   90.00
_cell.angle_gamma   90.00
#
_symmetry.space_group_name_H-M   'P 1'
#
loop_
_entity.id
_entity.type
_entity.pdbx_description
1 polymer ?
#
loop_
_entity_poly.entity_id
_entity_poly.type
_entity_poly.pdbx_seq_one_letter_code
_entity_poly.pdbx_strand_id
1 'polypeptide(L)'
;MMFDQAEKRNDDKADRARASVSGGQEVRKSHWTQGLLSSMNDPEFVLHSTTDLVIIRDKYPKSTHHLLVIPKKPIDSINNLVQEDVSLLEQMEDEATKFVTKKFGESEFLMGYHAVPSMSQLHLHVISRDFVSDCLKHKKHWNSFTTGYFLSSSSVIKQVKEAGSVRTMSQQEARHLLTLPLQCNQCPHLPKNIPDLKRHLKEHFDMRSNAM
;
A
#
# COMPACT_ATOMS: atom_id res chain seq x y z
N MET A 1 42.68 -45.99 -30.67
CA MET A 1 41.89 -45.79 -31.92
C MET A 1 41.17 -44.48 -31.72
N MET A 2 41.77 -43.41 -32.24
CA MET A 2 41.37 -42.84 -33.57
C MET A 2 39.98 -42.26 -33.47
N PHE A 3 39.68 -41.06 -33.73
CA PHE A 3 40.10 -39.88 -34.52
C PHE A 3 38.95 -38.89 -34.24
N ASP A 4 38.97 -37.74 -34.22
CA ASP A 4 39.68 -36.59 -34.84
C ASP A 4 38.67 -35.50 -35.14
N GLN A 5 39.04 -34.29 -34.82
CA GLN A 5 38.92 -33.06 -35.57
C GLN A 5 37.50 -32.51 -35.92
N ALA A 6 37.25 -31.27 -36.03
CA ALA A 6 37.99 -29.99 -36.02
C ALA A 6 36.95 -28.87 -36.22
N GLU A 7 37.15 -27.75 -35.58
CA GLU A 7 37.44 -26.43 -36.13
C GLU A 7 36.58 -25.87 -37.26
N LYS A 8 36.05 -24.66 -37.03
CA LYS A 8 36.35 -23.38 -37.75
C LYS A 8 35.34 -22.33 -37.28
N ARG A 9 35.79 -21.36 -36.55
CA ARG A 9 36.14 -19.95 -36.89
C ARG A 9 35.51 -19.36 -38.14
N ASN A 10 34.81 -18.23 -37.95
CA ASN A 10 35.17 -17.02 -38.66
C ASN A 10 34.56 -15.78 -38.03
N ASP A 11 35.47 -14.86 -37.79
CA ASP A 11 35.29 -13.43 -37.58
C ASP A 11 34.73 -12.75 -38.81
N ASP A 12 34.06 -11.59 -38.63
CA ASP A 12 34.31 -10.36 -39.33
C ASP A 12 33.34 -9.29 -38.78
N LYS A 13 33.81 -8.33 -38.05
CA LYS A 13 34.19 -6.93 -38.30
C LYS A 13 33.30 -6.16 -39.29
N ALA A 14 32.68 -5.12 -38.83
CA ALA A 14 32.99 -3.70 -39.14
C ALA A 14 31.76 -2.81 -38.98
N ASP A 15 31.83 -1.92 -38.02
CA ASP A 15 31.95 -0.47 -38.19
C ASP A 15 30.85 0.32 -38.92
N ARG A 16 30.17 1.22 -38.19
CA ARG A 16 29.99 2.66 -38.39
C ARG A 16 28.73 3.21 -37.72
N ALA A 17 28.97 3.96 -36.69
CA ALA A 17 28.95 5.43 -36.67
C ALA A 17 27.57 6.10 -36.50
N ARG A 18 27.42 6.74 -35.31
CA ARG A 18 26.80 8.03 -35.03
C ARG A 18 25.38 8.32 -35.52
N ALA A 19 24.47 8.38 -34.53
CA ALA A 19 23.60 9.57 -34.43
C ALA A 19 23.12 9.71 -32.97
N SER A 20 23.52 10.77 -32.32
CA SER A 20 23.05 11.28 -31.07
C SER A 20 21.58 11.74 -31.25
N VAL A 21 20.65 11.14 -30.54
CA VAL A 21 19.34 11.74 -30.31
C VAL A 21 19.09 11.64 -28.81
N SER A 22 19.06 12.79 -28.17
CA SER A 22 18.57 13.01 -26.82
C SER A 22 17.08 12.63 -26.75
N GLY A 23 16.79 11.41 -26.33
CA GLY A 23 15.44 10.94 -26.04
C GLY A 23 15.35 10.77 -24.53
N GLY A 24 14.57 11.65 -23.88
CA GLY A 24 14.23 11.49 -22.47
C GLY A 24 13.68 10.07 -22.24
N GLN A 25 14.30 9.35 -21.32
CA GLN A 25 13.76 8.09 -20.82
C GLN A 25 12.47 8.40 -20.08
N GLU A 26 11.33 8.29 -20.76
CA GLU A 26 10.06 7.99 -20.10
C GLU A 26 10.24 6.65 -19.39
N VAL A 27 10.47 6.73 -18.07
CA VAL A 27 10.37 5.56 -17.19
C VAL A 27 8.97 4.99 -17.40
N ARG A 28 8.85 3.89 -18.13
CA ARG A 28 7.61 3.14 -18.29
C ARG A 28 7.15 2.77 -16.88
N LYS A 29 6.23 3.57 -16.32
CA LYS A 29 5.54 3.23 -15.06
C LYS A 29 4.94 1.84 -15.29
N SER A 30 5.31 0.87 -14.48
CA SER A 30 4.86 -0.50 -14.64
C SER A 30 3.33 -0.54 -14.61
N HIS A 31 2.70 -1.45 -15.34
CA HIS A 31 1.25 -1.66 -15.39
C HIS A 31 0.61 -1.75 -13.98
N TRP A 32 1.39 -2.16 -12.99
CA TRP A 32 1.01 -2.27 -11.58
C TRP A 32 0.83 -0.90 -10.89
N THR A 33 1.64 0.11 -11.23
CA THR A 33 1.56 1.45 -10.63
C THR A 33 0.36 2.26 -11.12
N GLN A 34 -0.21 1.91 -12.27
CA GLN A 34 -1.41 2.53 -12.83
C GLN A 34 -2.72 1.88 -12.35
N GLY A 35 -2.63 0.79 -11.57
CA GLY A 35 -3.79 0.02 -11.13
C GLY A 35 -4.80 0.80 -10.30
N LEU A 36 -4.35 1.78 -9.47
CA LEU A 36 -5.25 2.61 -8.67
C LEU A 36 -6.07 3.57 -9.55
N LEU A 37 -5.44 4.23 -10.51
CA LEU A 37 -6.13 5.16 -11.42
C LEU A 37 -7.19 4.43 -12.26
N SER A 38 -6.92 3.18 -12.67
CA SER A 38 -7.91 2.33 -13.33
C SER A 38 -9.07 1.99 -12.39
N SER A 39 -8.78 1.58 -11.15
CA SER A 39 -9.81 1.19 -10.17
C SER A 39 -10.69 2.36 -9.70
N MET A 40 -10.17 3.60 -9.71
CA MET A 40 -10.97 4.80 -9.39
C MET A 40 -12.11 5.06 -10.36
N ASN A 41 -12.00 4.55 -11.59
CA ASN A 41 -12.98 4.73 -12.66
C ASN A 41 -13.80 3.46 -12.95
N ASP A 42 -13.54 2.37 -12.22
CA ASP A 42 -14.21 1.10 -12.41
C ASP A 42 -15.42 0.99 -11.45
N PRO A 43 -16.67 0.95 -11.97
CA PRO A 43 -17.86 0.85 -11.14
C PRO A 43 -17.90 -0.37 -10.21
N GLU A 44 -17.15 -1.43 -10.53
CA GLU A 44 -17.05 -2.63 -9.68
C GLU A 44 -16.36 -2.32 -8.34
N PHE A 45 -15.39 -1.41 -8.34
CA PHE A 45 -14.61 -1.07 -7.14
C PHE A 45 -15.09 0.21 -6.45
N VAL A 46 -15.71 1.15 -7.18
CA VAL A 46 -16.15 2.43 -6.64
C VAL A 46 -17.35 2.24 -5.70
N LEU A 47 -17.18 2.67 -4.45
CA LEU A 47 -18.21 2.63 -3.41
C LEU A 47 -18.87 3.99 -3.18
N HIS A 48 -18.09 5.07 -3.32
CA HIS A 48 -18.54 6.45 -3.14
C HIS A 48 -17.63 7.39 -3.92
N SER A 49 -18.19 8.49 -4.42
CA SER A 49 -17.43 9.53 -5.12
C SER A 49 -18.00 10.90 -4.81
N THR A 50 -17.13 11.84 -4.47
CA THR A 50 -17.41 13.26 -4.35
C THR A 50 -16.77 14.05 -5.49
N THR A 51 -16.80 15.37 -5.44
CA THR A 51 -16.07 16.24 -6.39
C THR A 51 -14.58 15.93 -6.37
N ASP A 52 -13.98 15.74 -5.18
CA ASP A 52 -12.54 15.71 -4.97
C ASP A 52 -11.98 14.34 -4.63
N LEU A 53 -12.82 13.41 -4.16
CA LEU A 53 -12.41 12.11 -3.62
C LEU A 53 -13.18 10.95 -4.25
N VAL A 54 -12.54 9.78 -4.27
CA VAL A 54 -13.18 8.50 -4.58
C VAL A 54 -12.86 7.51 -3.46
N ILE A 55 -13.86 6.80 -2.96
CA ILE A 55 -13.71 5.66 -2.04
C ILE A 55 -13.91 4.39 -2.86
N ILE A 56 -12.90 3.56 -2.89
CA ILE A 56 -12.95 2.26 -3.58
C ILE A 56 -12.74 1.10 -2.61
N ARG A 57 -13.17 -0.09 -3.01
CA ARG A 57 -12.78 -1.34 -2.36
C ARG A 57 -11.35 -1.70 -2.78
N ASP A 58 -10.50 -2.07 -1.81
CA ASP A 58 -9.17 -2.60 -2.15
C ASP A 58 -9.33 -3.94 -2.88
N LYS A 59 -8.65 -4.09 -4.02
CA LYS A 59 -8.68 -5.31 -4.85
C LYS A 59 -8.09 -6.54 -4.13
N TYR A 60 -7.16 -6.31 -3.19
CA TYR A 60 -6.50 -7.35 -2.43
C TYR A 60 -6.62 -7.09 -0.93
N PRO A 61 -7.85 -7.13 -0.38
CA PRO A 61 -8.12 -6.68 0.98
C PRO A 61 -7.30 -7.48 1.99
N LYS A 62 -6.82 -6.83 3.05
CA LYS A 62 -6.06 -7.50 4.13
C LYS A 62 -6.91 -7.73 5.38
N SER A 63 -8.16 -7.29 5.34
CA SER A 63 -9.15 -7.41 6.41
C SER A 63 -10.53 -7.63 5.79
N THR A 64 -11.55 -7.89 6.60
CA THR A 64 -12.95 -8.04 6.15
C THR A 64 -13.40 -6.79 5.38
N HIS A 65 -13.05 -5.61 5.89
CA HIS A 65 -13.27 -4.34 5.22
C HIS A 65 -11.93 -3.64 4.98
N HIS A 66 -11.58 -3.46 3.73
CA HIS A 66 -10.40 -2.72 3.33
C HIS A 66 -10.75 -1.82 2.16
N LEU A 67 -10.75 -0.52 2.43
CA LEU A 67 -11.09 0.54 1.49
C LEU A 67 -9.89 1.43 1.26
N LEU A 68 -9.90 2.13 0.13
CA LEU A 68 -8.94 3.17 -0.19
C LEU A 68 -9.71 4.46 -0.49
N VAL A 69 -9.33 5.55 0.18
CA VAL A 69 -9.79 6.90 -0.15
C VAL A 69 -8.71 7.56 -0.97
N ILE A 70 -9.07 8.01 -2.17
CA ILE A 70 -8.12 8.46 -3.19
C ILE A 70 -8.54 9.85 -3.66
N PRO A 71 -7.65 10.86 -3.59
CA PRO A 71 -7.95 12.17 -4.15
C PRO A 71 -7.92 12.13 -5.67
N LYS A 72 -8.82 12.87 -6.32
CA LYS A 72 -8.80 13.07 -7.78
C LYS A 72 -7.65 13.97 -8.21
N LYS A 73 -7.17 14.85 -7.31
CA LYS A 73 -5.94 15.61 -7.48
C LYS A 73 -4.76 14.64 -7.63
N PRO A 74 -3.91 14.77 -8.66
CA PRO A 74 -2.75 13.91 -8.84
C PRO A 74 -1.67 14.25 -7.79
N ILE A 75 -1.48 13.37 -6.82
CA ILE A 75 -0.41 13.41 -5.81
C ILE A 75 0.21 12.02 -5.80
N ASP A 76 1.48 11.87 -6.13
CA ASP A 76 2.10 10.56 -6.32
C ASP A 76 2.14 9.75 -5.01
N SER A 77 2.46 10.38 -3.88
CA SER A 77 2.60 9.71 -2.59
C SER A 77 2.62 10.70 -1.43
N ILE A 78 2.67 10.18 -0.19
CA ILE A 78 2.86 11.02 1.02
C ILE A 78 4.15 11.83 1.00
N ASN A 79 5.17 11.42 0.24
CA ASN A 79 6.44 12.15 0.12
C ASN A 79 6.32 13.43 -0.73
N ASN A 80 5.21 13.60 -1.46
CA ASN A 80 4.93 14.76 -2.29
C ASN A 80 3.94 15.73 -1.63
N LEU A 81 3.53 15.45 -0.40
CA LEU A 81 2.62 16.31 0.37
C LEU A 81 3.33 17.60 0.78
N VAL A 82 2.57 18.68 0.68
CA VAL A 82 2.96 20.04 1.11
C VAL A 82 1.91 20.60 2.07
N GLN A 83 2.22 21.70 2.74
CA GLN A 83 1.34 22.28 3.76
C GLN A 83 -0.06 22.63 3.24
N GLU A 84 -0.16 22.98 1.97
CA GLU A 84 -1.42 23.29 1.29
C GLU A 84 -2.34 22.06 1.14
N ASP A 85 -1.80 20.84 1.26
CA ASP A 85 -2.58 19.60 1.16
C ASP A 85 -3.24 19.20 2.49
N VAL A 86 -3.02 19.92 3.59
CA VAL A 86 -3.58 19.59 4.90
C VAL A 86 -5.10 19.50 4.86
N SER A 87 -5.78 20.47 4.23
CA SER A 87 -7.24 20.45 4.10
C SER A 87 -7.75 19.25 3.32
N LEU A 88 -7.01 18.79 2.30
CA LEU A 88 -7.33 17.59 1.53
C LEU A 88 -7.19 16.33 2.40
N LEU A 89 -6.12 16.22 3.20
CA LEU A 89 -5.90 15.08 4.09
C LEU A 89 -6.99 14.99 5.17
N GLU A 90 -7.40 16.12 5.75
CA GLU A 90 -8.50 16.20 6.71
C GLU A 90 -9.82 15.79 6.05
N GLN A 91 -10.08 16.26 4.83
CA GLN A 91 -11.27 15.86 4.07
C GLN A 91 -11.27 14.35 3.76
N MET A 92 -10.12 13.78 3.42
CA MET A 92 -10.01 12.32 3.18
C MET A 92 -10.35 11.52 4.44
N GLU A 93 -9.86 11.92 5.62
CA GLU A 93 -10.15 11.26 6.90
C GLU A 93 -11.62 11.43 7.31
N ASP A 94 -12.19 12.62 7.14
CA ASP A 94 -13.57 12.92 7.46
C ASP A 94 -14.56 12.14 6.58
N GLU A 95 -14.35 12.13 5.25
CA GLU A 95 -15.17 11.35 4.32
C GLU A 95 -15.05 9.84 4.57
N ALA A 96 -13.83 9.35 4.90
CA ALA A 96 -13.63 7.96 5.31
C ALA A 96 -14.45 7.64 6.56
N THR A 97 -14.36 8.47 7.59
CA THR A 97 -15.07 8.30 8.87
C THR A 97 -16.57 8.29 8.66
N LYS A 98 -17.12 9.27 7.93
CA LYS A 98 -18.55 9.34 7.60
C LYS A 98 -19.01 8.08 6.87
N PHE A 99 -18.22 7.64 5.88
CA PHE A 99 -18.56 6.47 5.07
C PHE A 99 -18.58 5.19 5.91
N VAL A 100 -17.54 4.92 6.72
CA VAL A 100 -17.46 3.68 7.50
C VAL A 100 -18.50 3.66 8.63
N THR A 101 -18.74 4.76 9.30
CA THR A 101 -19.77 4.88 10.35
C THR A 101 -21.16 4.58 9.77
N LYS A 102 -21.50 5.19 8.63
CA LYS A 102 -22.77 4.95 7.95
C LYS A 102 -22.94 3.52 7.46
N LYS A 103 -21.85 2.90 6.96
CA LYS A 103 -21.91 1.60 6.27
C LYS A 103 -21.73 0.41 7.20
N PHE A 104 -20.90 0.55 8.25
CA PHE A 104 -20.42 -0.54 9.09
C PHE A 104 -20.66 -0.30 10.60
N GLY A 105 -21.33 0.82 10.95
CA GLY A 105 -21.66 1.12 12.34
C GLY A 105 -20.42 1.40 13.19
N GLU A 106 -20.40 0.85 14.41
CA GLU A 106 -19.34 1.06 15.41
C GLU A 106 -18.08 0.20 15.19
N SER A 107 -17.92 -0.43 14.02
CA SER A 107 -16.74 -1.22 13.70
C SER A 107 -15.46 -0.37 13.80
N GLU A 108 -14.42 -0.92 14.43
CA GLU A 108 -13.13 -0.24 14.55
C GLU A 108 -12.33 -0.31 13.26
N PHE A 109 -11.88 0.85 12.79
CA PHE A 109 -11.01 0.97 11.62
C PHE A 109 -9.67 1.60 11.98
N LEU A 110 -8.62 1.17 11.28
CA LEU A 110 -7.35 1.89 11.18
C LEU A 110 -7.39 2.74 9.91
N MET A 111 -6.96 3.98 10.02
CA MET A 111 -6.83 4.93 8.92
C MET A 111 -5.40 5.42 8.83
N GLY A 112 -4.76 5.29 7.67
CA GLY A 112 -3.37 5.68 7.53
C GLY A 112 -2.77 5.35 6.16
N TYR A 113 -1.49 5.59 6.05
CA TYR A 113 -0.71 5.50 4.82
C TYR A 113 0.48 4.57 5.00
N HIS A 114 0.87 3.90 3.94
CA HIS A 114 2.17 3.22 3.91
C HIS A 114 3.30 4.23 3.75
N ALA A 115 4.32 4.17 4.61
CA ALA A 115 5.47 5.07 4.56
C ALA A 115 6.24 4.98 3.23
N VAL A 116 6.26 3.80 2.61
CA VAL A 116 6.82 3.56 1.28
C VAL A 116 5.75 2.86 0.43
N PRO A 117 4.87 3.61 -0.25
CA PRO A 117 3.80 3.03 -1.05
C PRO A 117 4.35 2.28 -2.26
N SER A 118 3.70 1.16 -2.62
CA SER A 118 4.04 0.35 -3.79
C SER A 118 3.36 0.81 -5.08
N MET A 119 2.37 1.68 -4.95
CA MET A 119 1.58 2.23 -6.07
C MET A 119 1.67 3.74 -6.07
N SER A 120 1.70 4.34 -7.25
CA SER A 120 1.54 5.79 -7.44
C SER A 120 0.08 6.17 -7.22
N GLN A 121 -0.17 7.44 -6.94
CA GLN A 121 -1.38 8.08 -6.47
C GLN A 121 -1.57 7.90 -4.96
N LEU A 122 -1.65 9.03 -4.28
CA LEU A 122 -1.93 9.09 -2.84
C LEU A 122 -3.22 8.33 -2.51
N HIS A 123 -3.18 7.49 -1.50
CA HIS A 123 -4.35 6.75 -1.04
C HIS A 123 -4.30 6.54 0.47
N LEU A 124 -5.39 6.85 1.13
CA LEU A 124 -5.62 6.56 2.55
C LEU A 124 -6.19 5.15 2.65
N HIS A 125 -5.50 4.26 3.34
CA HIS A 125 -6.05 2.97 3.73
C HIS A 125 -7.04 3.14 4.87
N VAL A 126 -8.22 2.53 4.71
CA VAL A 126 -9.25 2.42 5.73
C VAL A 126 -9.55 0.94 5.91
N ILE A 127 -9.03 0.36 6.98
CA ILE A 127 -9.00 -1.09 7.16
C ILE A 127 -9.55 -1.50 8.51
N SER A 128 -10.49 -2.48 8.53
CA SER A 128 -11.02 -3.02 9.79
C SER A 128 -9.96 -3.81 10.55
N ARG A 129 -10.01 -3.77 11.90
CA ARG A 129 -8.96 -4.31 12.77
C ARG A 129 -8.99 -5.83 12.93
N ASP A 130 -9.92 -6.52 12.27
CA ASP A 130 -10.04 -7.98 12.33
C ASP A 130 -8.92 -8.71 11.59
N PHE A 131 -8.41 -8.14 10.51
CA PHE A 131 -7.40 -8.74 9.61
C PHE A 131 -7.77 -10.13 9.11
N VAL A 132 -9.08 -10.41 8.99
CA VAL A 132 -9.61 -11.67 8.45
C VAL A 132 -9.71 -11.54 6.94
N SER A 133 -8.73 -12.08 6.22
CA SER A 133 -8.72 -12.08 4.75
C SER A 133 -7.82 -13.15 4.17
N ASP A 134 -8.26 -13.77 3.06
CA ASP A 134 -7.43 -14.70 2.29
C ASP A 134 -6.28 -14.01 1.56
N CYS A 135 -6.38 -12.69 1.33
CA CYS A 135 -5.31 -11.90 0.75
C CYS A 135 -4.21 -11.52 1.73
N LEU A 136 -4.38 -11.77 3.04
CA LEU A 136 -3.31 -11.68 4.04
C LEU A 136 -2.47 -12.97 4.00
N LYS A 137 -1.46 -13.02 3.11
CA LYS A 137 -0.71 -14.25 2.81
C LYS A 137 0.72 -14.26 3.33
N HIS A 138 1.32 -13.10 3.58
CA HIS A 138 2.74 -12.97 3.88
C HIS A 138 2.97 -12.07 5.09
N LYS A 139 4.08 -12.33 5.82
CA LYS A 139 4.51 -11.51 6.95
C LYS A 139 4.54 -10.00 6.61
N LYS A 140 5.05 -9.65 5.44
CA LYS A 140 5.07 -8.25 4.97
C LYS A 140 3.68 -7.61 4.88
N HIS A 141 2.62 -8.39 4.56
CA HIS A 141 1.25 -7.88 4.53
C HIS A 141 0.75 -7.52 5.92
N TRP A 142 1.09 -8.33 6.92
CA TRP A 142 0.78 -8.05 8.31
C TRP A 142 1.58 -6.85 8.83
N ASN A 143 2.89 -6.92 8.69
CA ASN A 143 3.80 -5.90 9.21
C ASN A 143 3.58 -4.53 8.55
N SER A 144 3.09 -4.48 7.32
CA SER A 144 2.79 -3.20 6.66
C SER A 144 1.65 -2.41 7.31
N PHE A 145 0.80 -3.04 8.11
CA PHE A 145 -0.30 -2.38 8.85
C PHE A 145 -0.10 -2.35 10.36
N THR A 146 0.86 -3.11 10.91
CA THR A 146 1.00 -3.31 12.36
C THR A 146 2.35 -2.87 12.93
N THR A 147 3.19 -2.27 12.12
CA THR A 147 4.48 -1.68 12.52
C THR A 147 4.54 -0.19 12.18
N GLY A 148 5.64 0.47 12.50
CA GLY A 148 5.89 1.86 12.08
C GLY A 148 5.93 2.11 10.56
N TYR A 149 5.76 1.06 9.75
CA TYR A 149 5.56 1.18 8.30
C TYR A 149 4.20 1.79 7.95
N PHE A 150 3.20 1.63 8.83
CA PHE A 150 1.89 2.24 8.72
C PHE A 150 1.83 3.52 9.53
N LEU A 151 1.74 4.66 8.85
CA LEU A 151 1.61 5.96 9.46
C LEU A 151 0.12 6.29 9.62
N SER A 152 -0.33 6.54 10.85
CA SER A 152 -1.72 6.94 11.06
C SER A 152 -2.04 8.25 10.34
N SER A 153 -3.27 8.40 9.86
CA SER A 153 -3.73 9.62 9.16
C SER A 153 -3.49 10.87 10.01
N SER A 154 -3.85 10.81 11.29
CA SER A 154 -3.63 11.91 12.24
C SER A 154 -2.15 12.29 12.39
N SER A 155 -1.23 11.28 12.38
CA SER A 155 0.21 11.55 12.44
C SER A 155 0.70 12.22 11.15
N VAL A 156 0.23 11.79 9.98
CA VAL A 156 0.59 12.40 8.69
C VAL A 156 0.08 13.83 8.62
N ILE A 157 -1.18 14.07 8.96
CA ILE A 157 -1.76 15.43 9.01
C ILE A 157 -0.94 16.34 9.94
N LYS A 158 -0.60 15.84 11.13
CA LYS A 158 0.21 16.59 12.09
C LYS A 158 1.58 16.96 11.52
N GLN A 159 2.30 16.01 10.91
CA GLN A 159 3.61 16.26 10.32
C GLN A 159 3.55 17.30 9.21
N VAL A 160 2.56 17.20 8.31
CA VAL A 160 2.40 18.17 7.22
C VAL A 160 2.04 19.55 7.74
N LYS A 161 1.19 19.65 8.79
CA LYS A 161 0.87 20.93 9.45
C LYS A 161 2.09 21.60 10.08
N GLU A 162 2.92 20.83 10.78
CA GLU A 162 4.02 21.35 11.59
C GLU A 162 5.31 21.58 10.78
N ALA A 163 5.60 20.69 9.83
CA ALA A 163 6.86 20.68 9.08
C ALA A 163 6.69 20.90 7.57
N GLY A 164 5.47 21.06 7.05
CA GLY A 164 5.18 21.20 5.62
C GLY A 164 5.44 19.93 4.81
N SER A 165 5.80 18.81 5.45
CA SER A 165 6.12 17.55 4.77
C SER A 165 6.04 16.38 5.73
N VAL A 166 6.01 15.16 5.18
CA VAL A 166 6.10 13.91 5.95
C VAL A 166 7.55 13.44 6.00
N ARG A 167 7.99 12.95 7.18
CA ARG A 167 9.31 12.32 7.31
C ARG A 167 9.38 11.10 6.39
N THR A 168 10.34 11.12 5.46
CA THR A 168 10.59 10.02 4.55
C THR A 168 11.24 8.84 5.29
N MET A 169 10.77 7.63 4.99
CA MET A 169 11.34 6.39 5.48
C MET A 169 12.34 5.85 4.46
N SER A 170 13.54 5.47 4.92
CA SER A 170 14.54 4.84 4.04
C SER A 170 14.09 3.44 3.60
N GLN A 171 14.58 2.98 2.44
CA GLN A 171 14.31 1.62 1.95
C GLN A 171 14.86 0.53 2.91
N GLN A 172 15.92 0.81 3.65
CA GLN A 172 16.49 -0.09 4.63
C GLN A 172 15.57 -0.21 5.85
N GLU A 173 15.10 0.91 6.39
CA GLU A 173 14.14 0.97 7.49
C GLU A 173 12.83 0.27 7.13
N ALA A 174 12.28 0.55 5.94
CA ALA A 174 11.10 -0.09 5.42
C ALA A 174 11.24 -1.61 5.35
N ARG A 175 12.34 -2.11 4.79
CA ARG A 175 12.63 -3.55 4.74
C ARG A 175 12.76 -4.16 6.13
N HIS A 176 13.42 -3.49 7.05
CA HIS A 176 13.53 -3.94 8.43
C HIS A 176 12.15 -4.12 9.06
N LEU A 177 11.28 -3.11 9.00
CA LEU A 177 9.93 -3.15 9.58
C LEU A 177 9.07 -4.27 8.96
N LEU A 178 9.13 -4.44 7.63
CA LEU A 178 8.36 -5.48 6.93
C LEU A 178 8.83 -6.91 7.24
N THR A 179 10.05 -7.09 7.74
CA THR A 179 10.64 -8.40 8.07
C THR A 179 10.66 -8.74 9.55
N LEU A 180 10.22 -7.85 10.43
CA LEU A 180 10.10 -8.09 11.87
C LEU A 180 9.38 -9.41 12.17
N PRO A 181 9.69 -10.07 13.29
CA PRO A 181 8.91 -11.21 13.76
C PRO A 181 7.42 -10.88 13.82
N LEU A 182 6.57 -11.87 13.59
CA LEU A 182 5.13 -11.69 13.75
C LEU A 182 4.82 -11.48 15.23
N GLN A 183 3.99 -10.49 15.50
CA GLN A 183 3.43 -10.22 16.82
C GLN A 183 1.94 -9.89 16.65
N CYS A 184 1.10 -10.38 17.55
CA CYS A 184 -0.31 -9.97 17.56
C CYS A 184 -0.40 -8.47 17.88
N ASN A 185 -1.28 -7.75 17.22
CA ASN A 185 -1.53 -6.32 17.46
C ASN A 185 -2.52 -6.06 18.59
N GLN A 186 -3.06 -7.11 19.23
CA GLN A 186 -4.09 -7.03 20.26
C GLN A 186 -3.66 -7.65 21.59
N CYS A 187 -2.62 -8.51 21.59
CA CYS A 187 -2.11 -9.15 22.79
C CYS A 187 -0.62 -9.52 22.63
N PRO A 188 0.10 -9.96 23.68
CA PRO A 188 1.53 -10.28 23.59
C PRO A 188 1.85 -11.60 22.87
N HIS A 189 0.89 -12.26 22.23
CA HIS A 189 1.13 -13.51 21.50
C HIS A 189 2.07 -13.33 20.30
N LEU A 190 3.03 -14.25 20.15
CA LEU A 190 4.02 -14.28 19.08
C LEU A 190 3.74 -15.45 18.12
N PRO A 191 3.01 -15.21 17.03
CA PRO A 191 2.69 -16.27 16.07
C PRO A 191 3.92 -16.79 15.33
N LYS A 192 3.99 -18.10 15.11
CA LYS A 192 5.10 -18.74 14.38
C LYS A 192 5.08 -18.42 12.87
N ASN A 193 3.90 -18.27 12.30
CA ASN A 193 3.68 -18.04 10.87
C ASN A 193 2.31 -17.40 10.62
N ILE A 194 1.99 -17.07 9.36
CA ILE A 194 0.71 -16.44 8.99
C ILE A 194 -0.52 -17.34 9.28
N PRO A 195 -0.52 -18.65 8.98
CA PRO A 195 -1.63 -19.52 9.40
C PRO A 195 -1.89 -19.51 10.91
N ASP A 196 -0.82 -19.53 11.71
CA ASP A 196 -0.91 -19.46 13.17
C ASP A 196 -1.48 -18.11 13.64
N LEU A 197 -0.98 -17.01 13.08
CA LEU A 197 -1.54 -15.68 13.30
C LEU A 197 -3.03 -15.60 12.99
N LYS A 198 -3.45 -16.09 11.82
CA LYS A 198 -4.87 -16.07 11.41
C LYS A 198 -5.77 -16.85 12.36
N ARG A 199 -5.32 -18.02 12.82
CA ARG A 199 -6.07 -18.81 13.81
C ARG A 199 -6.23 -18.02 15.12
N HIS A 200 -5.16 -17.41 15.62
CA HIS A 200 -5.17 -16.59 16.82
C HIS A 200 -6.05 -15.33 16.68
N LEU A 201 -6.00 -14.64 15.54
CA LEU A 201 -6.86 -13.47 15.29
C LEU A 201 -8.34 -13.84 15.25
N LYS A 202 -8.67 -15.04 14.77
CA LYS A 202 -10.04 -15.55 14.80
C LYS A 202 -10.55 -15.69 16.23
N GLU A 203 -9.73 -16.14 17.17
CA GLU A 203 -10.10 -16.22 18.58
C GLU A 203 -10.47 -14.84 19.15
N HIS A 204 -9.71 -13.79 18.82
CA HIS A 204 -10.07 -12.42 19.18
C HIS A 204 -11.38 -11.95 18.56
N PHE A 205 -11.62 -12.31 17.30
CA PHE A 205 -12.87 -11.98 16.61
C PHE A 205 -14.08 -12.68 17.23
N ASP A 206 -13.97 -13.98 17.49
CA ASP A 206 -15.04 -14.79 18.08
C ASP A 206 -15.38 -14.31 19.51
N MET A 207 -14.37 -13.95 20.33
CA MET A 207 -14.59 -13.41 21.67
C MET A 207 -15.37 -12.08 21.64
N ARG A 208 -15.10 -11.19 20.69
CA ARG A 208 -15.84 -9.92 20.57
C ARG A 208 -17.26 -10.13 20.09
N SER A 209 -17.47 -11.03 19.13
CA SER A 209 -18.80 -11.35 18.61
C SER A 209 -19.72 -11.99 19.68
N ASN A 210 -19.15 -12.69 20.67
CA ASN A 210 -19.90 -13.31 21.78
C ASN A 210 -20.13 -12.34 22.96
N ALA A 211 -19.48 -11.17 22.97
CA ALA A 211 -19.61 -10.15 24.03
C ALA A 211 -20.64 -9.06 23.70
N MET A 212 -21.16 -9.05 22.48
CA MET A 212 -22.27 -8.19 22.01
C MET A 212 -23.61 -8.94 22.11
#